data_de0ba1b7644fdc7775c2ffea2ce429a7
#
_entry.id   de0ba1b7644fdc7775c2ffea2ce429a7
#
_cell.length_a   1.000
_cell.length_b   1.000
_cell.length_c   1.000
_cell.angle_alpha   90.00
_cell.angle_beta   90.00
_cell.angle_gamma   90.00
#
_symmetry.space_group_name_H-M   'P 1'
#
loop_
_entity.id
_entity.type
_entity.pdbx_description
1 polymer ?
#
loop_
_entity_poly.entity_id
_entity_poly.type
_entity_poly.pdbx_seq_one_letter_code
_entity_poly.pdbx_strand_id
1 'polypeptide(L)'
;MDKDLNYVPLRRDTYAAKIGLKPGELDELGEDAPIVLFVRILLQQVIGWNWYILLNITCPPTALVKQGMSIWRHSHFDPWGSQFRNSEATSIILSDIGCVLTITALYQIYLYLGSFGQLFWLYIVPWMWVNHWIGMFTLTDIYLILCLYFQS
;
A
#
# COMPACT_ATOMS: atom_id res chain seq x y z
N MET A 1 8.31 14.08 -9.38
CA MET A 1 8.20 12.66 -9.69
C MET A 1 9.42 11.82 -9.25
N ASP A 2 10.53 12.42 -8.88
CA ASP A 2 11.79 11.67 -8.60
C ASP A 2 11.95 11.19 -7.14
N LYS A 3 10.91 11.17 -6.34
CA LYS A 3 11.00 10.82 -4.90
C LYS A 3 10.12 9.68 -4.43
N ASP A 4 9.30 9.14 -5.31
CA ASP A 4 8.58 7.91 -5.02
C ASP A 4 9.53 6.74 -5.30
N LEU A 5 10.41 6.48 -4.34
CA LEU A 5 11.20 5.27 -4.35
C LEU A 5 10.22 4.12 -4.16
N ASN A 6 9.91 3.45 -5.25
CA ASN A 6 9.14 2.23 -5.27
C ASN A 6 9.64 1.30 -4.17
N TYR A 7 8.73 0.56 -3.55
CA TYR A 7 9.04 -0.48 -2.59
C TYR A 7 10.21 -1.32 -3.09
N VAL A 8 11.37 -1.18 -2.46
CA VAL A 8 12.51 -2.06 -2.69
C VAL A 8 12.38 -3.19 -1.67
N PRO A 9 12.10 -4.42 -2.11
CA PRO A 9 12.00 -5.54 -1.19
C PRO A 9 13.34 -5.71 -0.45
N LEU A 10 13.25 -5.93 0.85
CA LEU A 10 14.43 -6.23 1.67
C LEU A 10 15.11 -7.49 1.10
N ARG A 11 16.44 -7.49 1.04
CA ARG A 11 17.19 -8.71 0.74
C ARG A 11 16.77 -9.82 1.70
N ARG A 12 16.77 -11.04 1.18
CA ARG A 12 16.30 -12.23 1.89
C ARG A 12 16.97 -12.42 3.25
N ASP A 13 18.28 -12.27 3.31
CA ASP A 13 19.12 -12.33 4.50
C ASP A 13 18.75 -11.24 5.51
N THR A 14 18.51 -10.03 5.05
CA THR A 14 18.10 -8.89 5.89
C THR A 14 16.68 -9.10 6.44
N TYR A 15 15.80 -9.67 5.63
CA TYR A 15 14.43 -9.99 6.05
C TYR A 15 14.42 -11.14 7.07
N ALA A 16 15.19 -12.21 6.84
CA ALA A 16 15.36 -13.32 7.77
C ALA A 16 15.89 -12.84 9.14
N ALA A 17 16.94 -12.02 9.12
CA ALA A 17 17.51 -11.44 10.33
C ALA A 17 16.51 -10.57 11.11
N LYS A 18 15.64 -9.82 10.40
CA LYS A 18 14.61 -8.97 11.02
C LYS A 18 13.51 -9.78 11.70
N ILE A 19 13.22 -11.00 11.22
CA ILE A 19 12.21 -11.90 11.80
C ILE A 19 12.85 -12.87 12.81
N GLY A 20 14.18 -12.88 12.93
CA GLY A 20 14.90 -13.80 13.83
C GLY A 20 15.04 -15.22 13.29
N LEU A 21 14.85 -15.43 11.99
CA LEU A 21 14.97 -16.72 11.31
C LEU A 21 16.28 -16.80 10.52
N LYS A 22 16.78 -18.02 10.32
CA LYS A 22 17.88 -18.27 9.38
C LYS A 22 17.36 -18.26 7.94
N PRO A 23 18.18 -17.84 6.94
CA PRO A 23 17.75 -17.80 5.54
C PRO A 23 17.20 -19.13 5.01
N GLY A 24 17.71 -20.28 5.46
CA GLY A 24 17.21 -21.60 5.07
C GLY A 24 15.83 -21.95 5.64
N GLU A 25 15.50 -21.49 6.84
CA GLU A 25 14.19 -21.71 7.46
C GLU A 25 13.08 -20.93 6.76
N LEU A 26 13.43 -19.80 6.10
CA LEU A 26 12.50 -19.06 5.26
C LEU A 26 12.08 -19.83 4.00
N ASP A 27 12.97 -20.68 3.46
CA ASP A 27 12.68 -21.51 2.30
C ASP A 27 11.68 -22.60 2.66
N GLU A 28 11.92 -23.31 3.76
CA GLU A 28 11.04 -24.35 4.28
C GLU A 28 9.63 -23.79 4.56
N LEU A 29 9.53 -22.60 5.19
CA LEU A 29 8.24 -21.96 5.46
C LEU A 29 7.51 -21.50 4.18
N GLY A 30 8.24 -21.18 3.11
CA GLY A 30 7.66 -20.72 1.83
C GLY A 30 7.23 -21.88 0.93
N GLU A 31 7.98 -22.97 0.92
CA GLU A 31 7.72 -24.15 0.07
C GLU A 31 6.63 -25.05 0.64
N ASP A 32 6.56 -25.19 1.97
CA ASP A 32 5.65 -26.13 2.62
C ASP A 32 4.23 -25.63 2.85
N ALA A 33 3.93 -24.36 2.55
CA ALA A 33 2.60 -23.81 2.81
C ALA A 33 2.05 -22.93 1.66
N PRO A 34 1.72 -23.52 0.50
CA PRO A 34 1.17 -22.74 -0.64
C PRO A 34 -0.12 -22.01 -0.29
N ILE A 35 -0.89 -22.51 0.67
CA ILE A 35 -2.12 -21.86 1.17
C ILE A 35 -1.77 -20.57 1.92
N VAL A 36 -0.74 -20.57 2.75
CA VAL A 36 -0.29 -19.37 3.48
C VAL A 36 0.19 -18.30 2.51
N LEU A 37 0.96 -18.70 1.49
CA LEU A 37 1.40 -17.80 0.44
C LEU A 37 0.21 -17.20 -0.33
N PHE A 38 -0.75 -18.04 -0.72
CA PHE A 38 -1.96 -17.60 -1.41
C PHE A 38 -2.77 -16.60 -0.58
N VAL A 39 -3.04 -16.89 0.69
CA VAL A 39 -3.75 -15.99 1.61
C VAL A 39 -2.99 -14.67 1.78
N ARG A 40 -1.67 -14.71 1.92
CA ARG A 40 -0.82 -13.53 2.03
C ARG A 40 -0.91 -12.64 0.79
N ILE A 41 -0.81 -13.23 -0.41
CA ILE A 41 -0.94 -12.50 -1.67
C ILE A 41 -2.34 -11.89 -1.78
N LEU A 42 -3.38 -12.63 -1.43
CA LEU A 42 -4.76 -12.16 -1.49
C LEU A 42 -5.00 -11.00 -0.52
N LEU A 43 -4.51 -11.08 0.70
CA LEU A 43 -4.55 -9.98 1.66
C LEU A 43 -3.76 -8.77 1.18
N GLN A 44 -2.59 -8.97 0.59
CA GLN A 44 -1.80 -7.90 0.01
C GLN A 44 -2.52 -7.21 -1.15
N GLN A 45 -3.23 -7.94 -1.98
CA GLN A 45 -4.02 -7.40 -3.09
C GLN A 45 -5.21 -6.56 -2.61
N VAL A 46 -5.88 -6.98 -1.54
CA VAL A 46 -7.10 -6.30 -1.05
C VAL A 46 -6.77 -5.13 -0.11
N ILE A 47 -5.80 -5.32 0.78
CA ILE A 47 -5.52 -4.39 1.87
C ILE A 47 -4.24 -3.58 1.63
N GLY A 48 -3.28 -4.13 0.85
CA GLY A 48 -1.93 -3.58 0.76
C GLY A 48 -1.88 -2.13 0.29
N TRP A 49 -2.64 -1.78 -0.76
CA TRP A 49 -2.72 -0.41 -1.27
C TRP A 49 -3.31 0.56 -0.24
N ASN A 50 -4.39 0.17 0.42
CA ASN A 50 -5.03 1.00 1.45
C ASN A 50 -4.12 1.20 2.66
N TRP A 51 -3.41 0.14 3.06
CA TRP A 51 -2.45 0.19 4.15
C TRP A 51 -1.25 1.08 3.82
N TYR A 52 -0.78 1.01 2.57
CA TYR A 52 0.26 1.90 2.07
C TYR A 52 -0.15 3.38 2.15
N ILE A 53 -1.34 3.74 1.66
CA ILE A 53 -1.83 5.12 1.70
C ILE A 53 -2.01 5.62 3.14
N LEU A 54 -2.51 4.76 4.04
CA LEU A 54 -2.80 5.15 5.42
C LEU A 54 -1.54 5.31 6.26
N LEU A 55 -0.56 4.41 6.15
CA LEU A 55 0.55 4.34 7.09
C LEU A 55 1.94 4.40 6.46
N ASN A 56 2.04 4.07 5.16
CA ASN A 56 3.32 4.02 4.41
C ASN A 56 4.50 3.37 5.17
N ILE A 57 4.24 2.28 5.86
CA ILE A 57 5.22 1.58 6.72
C ILE A 57 6.40 1.02 5.90
N THR A 58 6.18 0.76 4.62
CA THR A 58 7.17 0.16 3.72
C THR A 58 8.10 1.19 3.08
N CYS A 59 7.87 2.48 3.33
CA CYS A 59 8.72 3.54 2.80
C CYS A 59 10.12 3.49 3.41
N PRO A 60 11.19 3.44 2.61
CA PRO A 60 12.53 3.52 3.13
C PRO A 60 12.76 4.91 3.75
N PRO A 61 13.49 5.01 4.88
CA PRO A 61 13.73 6.29 5.56
C PRO A 61 14.38 7.35 4.67
N THR A 62 15.13 6.93 3.66
CA THR A 62 15.80 7.80 2.67
C THR A 62 14.83 8.49 1.70
N ALA A 63 13.62 7.95 1.52
CA ALA A 63 12.60 8.53 0.66
C ALA A 63 11.79 9.63 1.36
N LEU A 64 11.83 9.69 2.69
CA LEU A 64 11.09 10.67 3.47
C LEU A 64 11.72 12.05 3.34
N VAL A 65 10.87 13.05 3.09
CA VAL A 65 11.29 14.47 3.00
C VAL A 65 11.74 14.99 4.37
N LYS A 66 11.04 14.55 5.44
CA LYS A 66 11.36 14.91 6.82
C LYS A 66 11.68 13.63 7.59
N GLN A 67 12.93 13.51 8.03
CA GLN A 67 13.40 12.34 8.79
C GLN A 67 13.09 12.48 10.29
N GLY A 68 13.02 11.35 11.01
CA GLY A 68 12.86 11.33 12.46
C GLY A 68 11.43 11.51 12.98
N MET A 69 10.42 11.51 12.09
CA MET A 69 9.02 11.53 12.50
C MET A 69 8.50 10.12 12.83
N SER A 70 7.46 10.06 13.67
CA SER A 70 6.76 8.82 13.99
C SER A 70 6.08 8.22 12.75
N ILE A 71 5.95 6.88 12.69
CA ILE A 71 5.30 6.12 11.62
C ILE A 71 3.87 6.63 11.32
N TRP A 72 3.15 7.05 12.34
CA TRP A 72 1.80 7.61 12.20
C TRP A 72 1.75 8.91 11.37
N ARG A 73 2.89 9.59 11.20
CA ARG A 73 3.03 10.78 10.40
C ARG A 73 3.56 10.51 8.98
N HIS A 74 3.63 9.25 8.60
CA HIS A 74 3.97 8.81 7.24
C HIS A 74 2.73 8.66 6.34
N SER A 75 1.54 9.00 6.83
CA SER A 75 0.29 8.92 6.09
C SER A 75 0.27 9.88 4.90
N HIS A 76 -0.34 9.46 3.79
CA HIS A 76 -0.60 10.31 2.63
C HIS A 76 -1.68 11.36 2.91
N PHE A 77 -2.44 11.21 3.99
CA PHE A 77 -3.45 12.17 4.45
C PHE A 77 -2.92 13.19 5.47
N ASP A 78 -1.61 13.18 5.81
CA ASP A 78 -1.03 14.18 6.71
C ASP A 78 -0.31 15.27 5.89
N PRO A 79 -0.91 16.49 5.71
CA PRO A 79 -0.33 17.56 4.92
C PRO A 79 1.02 18.06 5.46
N TRP A 80 1.27 17.86 6.76
CA TRP A 80 2.52 18.21 7.43
C TRP A 80 3.39 17.00 7.77
N GLY A 81 3.01 15.84 7.24
CA GLY A 81 3.70 14.58 7.42
C GLY A 81 5.11 14.55 6.85
N SER A 82 5.78 13.43 7.05
CA SER A 82 7.16 13.22 6.64
C SER A 82 7.37 13.10 5.14
N GLN A 83 6.32 12.81 4.37
CA GLN A 83 6.39 12.56 2.93
C GLN A 83 6.38 13.83 2.10
N PHE A 84 5.74 14.89 2.60
CA PHE A 84 5.43 16.07 1.82
C PHE A 84 6.20 17.30 2.27
N ARG A 85 6.44 18.19 1.32
CA ARG A 85 6.97 19.51 1.59
C ARG A 85 5.85 20.41 2.11
N ASN A 86 6.19 21.40 2.93
CA ASN A 86 5.20 22.36 3.42
C ASN A 86 4.48 23.13 2.31
N SER A 87 5.12 23.29 1.14
CA SER A 87 4.51 23.94 -0.04
C SER A 87 3.42 23.08 -0.70
N GLU A 88 3.38 21.79 -0.43
CA GLU A 88 2.41 20.84 -1.01
C GLU A 88 1.19 20.63 -0.11
N ALA A 89 1.22 21.14 1.12
CA ALA A 89 0.18 20.96 2.12
C ALA A 89 -1.22 21.36 1.62
N THR A 90 -1.34 22.45 0.87
CA THR A 90 -2.62 22.92 0.32
C THR A 90 -3.24 21.90 -0.65
N SER A 91 -2.41 21.28 -1.50
CA SER A 91 -2.88 20.29 -2.46
C SER A 91 -3.36 19.02 -1.76
N ILE A 92 -2.72 18.64 -0.66
CA ILE A 92 -3.11 17.48 0.14
C ILE A 92 -4.43 17.75 0.86
N ILE A 93 -4.57 18.92 1.49
CA ILE A 93 -5.85 19.33 2.12
C ILE A 93 -6.99 19.31 1.11
N LEU A 94 -6.77 19.79 -0.11
CA LEU A 94 -7.79 19.75 -1.16
C LEU A 94 -8.16 18.33 -1.55
N SER A 95 -7.18 17.43 -1.63
CA SER A 95 -7.41 16.00 -1.86
C SER A 95 -8.22 15.35 -0.73
N ASP A 96 -7.87 15.66 0.52
CA ASP A 96 -8.57 15.12 1.69
C ASP A 96 -10.03 15.59 1.73
N ILE A 97 -10.28 16.85 1.40
CA ILE A 97 -11.66 17.38 1.24
C ILE A 97 -12.40 16.57 0.17
N GLY A 98 -11.78 16.29 -0.97
CA GLY A 98 -12.35 15.43 -2.01
C GLY A 98 -12.71 14.04 -1.50
N CYS A 99 -11.84 13.42 -0.71
CA CYS A 99 -12.09 12.12 -0.07
C CYS A 99 -13.29 12.18 0.89
N VAL A 100 -13.37 13.21 1.74
CA VAL A 100 -14.48 13.40 2.69
C VAL A 100 -15.80 13.62 1.94
N LEU A 101 -15.80 14.42 0.87
CA LEU A 101 -16.98 14.62 0.03
C LEU A 101 -17.44 13.32 -0.63
N THR A 102 -16.51 12.50 -1.11
CA THR A 102 -16.81 11.19 -1.71
C THR A 102 -17.43 10.25 -0.68
N ILE A 103 -16.87 10.15 0.53
CA ILE A 103 -17.43 9.33 1.60
C ILE A 103 -18.83 9.82 1.98
N THR A 104 -19.02 11.13 2.07
CA THR A 104 -20.32 11.73 2.37
C THR A 104 -21.35 11.40 1.28
N ALA A 105 -20.96 11.51 0.00
CA ALA A 105 -21.84 11.15 -1.12
C ALA A 105 -22.21 9.66 -1.09
N LEU A 106 -21.26 8.76 -0.82
CA LEU A 106 -21.52 7.33 -0.69
C LEU A 106 -22.47 7.03 0.48
N TYR A 107 -22.35 7.75 1.59
CA TYR A 107 -23.26 7.63 2.70
C TYR A 107 -24.69 8.07 2.33
N GLN A 108 -24.85 9.17 1.59
CA GLN A 108 -26.15 9.62 1.08
C GLN A 108 -26.74 8.61 0.10
N ILE A 109 -25.93 8.04 -0.78
CA ILE A 109 -26.36 6.97 -1.70
C ILE A 109 -26.82 5.74 -0.91
N TYR A 110 -26.09 5.35 0.13
CA TYR A 110 -26.49 4.26 1.03
C TYR A 110 -27.86 4.52 1.66
N LEU A 111 -28.10 5.73 2.17
CA LEU A 111 -29.39 6.11 2.75
C LEU A 111 -30.52 6.08 1.71
N TYR A 112 -30.24 6.52 0.48
CA TYR A 112 -31.19 6.50 -0.63
C TYR A 112 -31.54 5.07 -1.10
N LEU A 113 -30.54 4.21 -1.22
CA LEU A 113 -30.72 2.81 -1.64
C LEU A 113 -31.39 1.96 -0.54
N GLY A 114 -31.24 2.32 0.73
CA GLY A 114 -31.76 1.57 1.87
C GLY A 114 -31.16 0.18 2.07
N SER A 115 -30.12 -0.18 1.28
CA SER A 115 -29.49 -1.51 1.33
C SER A 115 -27.98 -1.42 1.17
N PHE A 116 -27.26 -1.91 2.20
CA PHE A 116 -25.81 -2.05 2.12
C PHE A 116 -25.37 -3.01 1.01
N GLY A 117 -26.15 -4.06 0.74
CA GLY A 117 -25.81 -5.02 -0.32
C GLY A 117 -25.75 -4.35 -1.70
N GLN A 118 -26.63 -3.41 -2.01
CA GLN A 118 -26.59 -2.68 -3.27
C GLN A 118 -25.34 -1.78 -3.35
N LEU A 119 -25.03 -1.03 -2.30
CA LEU A 119 -23.80 -0.22 -2.23
C LEU A 119 -22.54 -1.10 -2.35
N PHE A 120 -22.55 -2.26 -1.70
CA PHE A 120 -21.42 -3.20 -1.77
C PHE A 120 -21.17 -3.64 -3.22
N TRP A 121 -22.17 -4.10 -3.93
CA TRP A 121 -22.02 -4.58 -5.31
C TRP A 121 -21.73 -3.46 -6.30
N LEU A 122 -22.34 -2.29 -6.14
CA LEU A 122 -22.20 -1.19 -7.08
C LEU A 122 -20.91 -0.37 -6.89
N TYR A 123 -20.39 -0.31 -5.68
CA TYR A 123 -19.21 0.52 -5.37
C TYR A 123 -18.04 -0.26 -4.78
N ILE A 124 -18.27 -1.04 -3.70
CA ILE A 124 -17.15 -1.68 -2.99
C ILE A 124 -16.49 -2.75 -3.84
N VAL A 125 -17.26 -3.57 -4.55
CA VAL A 125 -16.71 -4.59 -5.45
C VAL A 125 -15.89 -3.99 -6.59
N PRO A 126 -16.36 -3.00 -7.38
CA PRO A 126 -15.54 -2.31 -8.37
C PRO A 126 -14.30 -1.65 -7.77
N TRP A 127 -14.42 -1.03 -6.60
CA TRP A 127 -13.29 -0.44 -5.90
C TRP A 127 -12.23 -1.47 -5.50
N MET A 128 -12.63 -2.65 -5.01
CA MET A 128 -11.71 -3.77 -4.74
C MET A 128 -11.01 -4.26 -6.01
N TRP A 129 -11.71 -4.30 -7.15
CA TRP A 129 -11.10 -4.65 -8.44
C TRP A 129 -10.03 -3.63 -8.85
N VAL A 130 -10.28 -2.34 -8.69
CA VAL A 130 -9.29 -1.30 -8.97
C VAL A 130 -8.05 -1.49 -8.09
N ASN A 131 -8.24 -1.72 -6.78
CA ASN A 131 -7.13 -1.98 -5.87
C ASN A 131 -6.33 -3.24 -6.26
N HIS A 132 -7.02 -4.31 -6.68
CA HIS A 132 -6.39 -5.52 -7.19
C HIS A 132 -5.48 -5.22 -8.40
N TRP A 133 -5.98 -4.48 -9.37
CA TRP A 133 -5.20 -4.13 -10.56
C TRP A 133 -4.00 -3.25 -10.24
N ILE A 134 -4.15 -2.26 -9.36
CA ILE A 134 -3.03 -1.43 -8.90
C ILE A 134 -1.96 -2.31 -8.25
N GLY A 135 -2.35 -3.24 -7.36
CA GLY A 135 -1.43 -4.17 -6.73
C GLY A 135 -0.73 -5.08 -7.75
N MET A 136 -1.45 -5.59 -8.75
CA MET A 136 -0.88 -6.43 -9.81
C MET A 136 0.16 -5.68 -10.64
N PHE A 137 -0.13 -4.46 -11.07
CA PHE A 137 0.83 -3.65 -11.84
C PHE A 137 2.09 -3.36 -11.02
N THR A 138 1.95 -2.98 -9.77
CA THR A 138 3.09 -2.72 -8.88
C THR A 138 3.97 -3.97 -8.71
N LEU A 139 3.37 -5.14 -8.53
CA LEU A 139 4.12 -6.41 -8.43
C LEU A 139 4.83 -6.76 -9.72
N THR A 140 4.17 -6.56 -10.88
CA THR A 140 4.74 -6.85 -12.20
C THR A 140 5.93 -5.95 -12.49
N ASP A 141 5.83 -4.67 -12.19
CA ASP A 141 6.94 -3.70 -12.38
C ASP A 141 8.14 -4.07 -11.51
N ILE A 142 7.91 -4.44 -10.24
CA ILE A 142 8.97 -4.90 -9.34
C ILE A 142 9.64 -6.15 -9.90
N TYR A 143 8.85 -7.12 -10.40
CA TYR A 143 9.37 -8.38 -10.96
C TYR A 143 10.20 -8.12 -12.21
N LEU A 144 9.74 -7.24 -13.10
CA LEU A 144 10.45 -6.85 -14.32
C LEU A 144 11.80 -6.18 -14.01
N ILE A 145 11.81 -5.24 -13.07
CA ILE A 145 13.03 -4.56 -12.61
C ILE A 145 14.03 -5.56 -12.03
N LEU A 146 13.56 -6.50 -11.21
CA LEU A 146 14.42 -7.55 -10.65
C LEU A 146 14.97 -8.47 -11.73
N CYS A 147 14.15 -8.92 -12.68
CA CYS A 147 14.61 -9.75 -13.79
C CYS A 147 15.69 -9.04 -14.64
N LEU A 148 15.51 -7.77 -14.96
CA LEU A 148 16.49 -6.99 -15.71
C LEU A 148 17.79 -6.78 -14.92
N TYR A 149 17.71 -6.59 -13.62
CA TYR A 149 18.88 -6.40 -12.76
C TYR A 149 19.72 -7.67 -12.59
N PHE A 150 19.08 -8.86 -12.61
CA PHE A 150 19.81 -10.13 -12.50
C PHE A 150 20.31 -10.69 -13.84
N GLN A 151 19.90 -10.09 -14.96
CA GLN A 151 20.41 -10.46 -16.30
C GLN A 151 21.61 -9.62 -16.76
N SER A 152 21.93 -8.55 -16.05
CA SER A 152 23.09 -7.67 -16.30
C SER A 152 24.26 -8.05 -15.40
#